data_d86b2f7a9d1ac914e44a4a651c1045f2
#
_entry.id   d86b2f7a9d1ac914e44a4a651c1045f2
#
_cell.length_a   1.000
_cell.length_b   1.000
_cell.length_c   1.000
_cell.angle_alpha   90.00
_cell.angle_beta   90.00
_cell.angle_gamma   90.00
#
_symmetry.space_group_name_H-M   'P 1'
#
loop_
_entity.id
_entity.type
_entity.pdbx_description
1 polymer ?
#
loop_
_entity_poly.entity_id
_entity_poly.type
_entity_poly.pdbx_seq_one_letter_code
_entity_poly.pdbx_strand_id
1 'polypeptide(L)'
;MLNKEEIKNIIPQRDPFLMIDEVEEYVPGESAIAYKNVNVEEWYFKGHFPGNPIMPGVLIAESLAQTGAVAILSMDENKGKNALFGGIDKMKFKRKVVPGDRLKLEVKIIKRKGPIGVGEAIATIDEKIVAKGELTFALV
;
A
#
# COMPACT_ATOMS: atom_id res chain seq x y z
N MET A 1 14.45 8.95 1.27
CA MET A 1 13.64 8.24 0.26
C MET A 1 14.16 6.82 0.07
N LEU A 2 13.27 5.83 0.06
CA LEU A 2 13.65 4.44 -0.17
C LEU A 2 13.32 4.02 -1.59
N ASN A 3 14.24 3.27 -2.22
CA ASN A 3 14.00 2.62 -3.51
C ASN A 3 13.45 1.19 -3.28
N LYS A 4 13.14 0.47 -4.35
CA LYS A 4 12.59 -0.89 -4.25
C LYS A 4 13.48 -1.86 -3.47
N GLU A 5 14.78 -1.82 -3.66
CA GLU A 5 15.68 -2.72 -2.94
C GLU A 5 15.67 -2.45 -1.44
N GLU A 6 15.61 -1.19 -1.06
CA GLU A 6 15.52 -0.80 0.35
C GLU A 6 14.17 -1.17 0.96
N ILE A 7 13.09 -1.03 0.19
CA ILE A 7 11.75 -1.45 0.60
C ILE A 7 11.73 -2.96 0.90
N LYS A 8 12.38 -3.77 0.06
CA LYS A 8 12.46 -5.22 0.25
C LYS A 8 13.17 -5.62 1.55
N ASN A 9 13.97 -4.74 2.11
CA ASN A 9 14.61 -4.98 3.40
C ASN A 9 13.66 -4.79 4.57
N ILE A 10 12.50 -4.16 4.34
CA ILE A 10 11.52 -3.89 5.38
C ILE A 10 10.31 -4.80 5.27
N ILE A 11 9.74 -4.94 4.05
CA ILE A 11 8.54 -5.75 3.84
C ILE A 11 8.87 -7.04 3.07
N PRO A 12 8.11 -8.13 3.32
CA PRO A 12 8.42 -9.44 2.70
C PRO A 12 7.88 -9.62 1.28
N GLN A 13 6.97 -8.77 0.81
CA GLN A 13 6.41 -8.89 -0.52
C GLN A 13 7.49 -8.75 -1.60
N ARG A 14 7.34 -9.52 -2.68
CA ARG A 14 8.28 -9.54 -3.81
C ARG A 14 7.51 -9.47 -5.12
N ASP A 15 8.19 -9.06 -6.18
CA ASP A 15 7.60 -9.05 -7.52
C ASP A 15 7.08 -10.46 -7.85
N PRO A 16 5.91 -10.58 -8.48
CA PRO A 16 5.10 -9.50 -9.04
C PRO A 16 4.10 -8.87 -8.07
N PHE A 17 4.11 -9.23 -6.79
CA PHE A 17 3.15 -8.74 -5.80
C PHE A 17 3.61 -7.50 -5.03
N LEU A 18 4.83 -7.04 -5.24
CA LEU A 18 5.33 -5.80 -4.65
C LEU A 18 4.65 -4.63 -5.36
N MET A 19 3.81 -3.88 -4.63
CA MET A 19 2.93 -2.86 -5.21
C MET A 19 3.33 -1.42 -4.90
N ILE A 20 4.51 -1.21 -4.32
CA ILE A 20 5.05 0.14 -4.09
C ILE A 20 6.44 0.25 -4.70
N ASP A 21 6.72 1.40 -5.30
CA ASP A 21 7.97 1.62 -6.03
C ASP A 21 8.97 2.45 -5.26
N GLU A 22 8.46 3.38 -4.44
CA GLU A 22 9.29 4.31 -3.66
C GLU A 22 8.60 4.60 -2.33
N VAL A 23 9.39 4.89 -1.30
CA VAL A 23 8.88 5.44 -0.04
C VAL A 23 9.51 6.83 0.12
N GLU A 24 8.69 7.86 0.16
CA GLU A 24 9.14 9.24 0.31
C GLU A 24 9.62 9.50 1.73
N GLU A 25 8.82 9.09 2.70
CA GLU A 25 9.18 9.20 4.12
C GLU A 25 8.41 8.16 4.93
N TYR A 26 8.94 7.81 6.09
CA TYR A 26 8.24 6.95 7.03
C TYR A 26 8.73 7.23 8.45
N VAL A 27 7.81 7.05 9.40
CA VAL A 27 8.11 7.15 10.83
C VAL A 27 7.72 5.82 11.44
N PRO A 28 8.69 5.01 11.90
CA PRO A 28 8.38 3.67 12.44
C PRO A 28 7.27 3.70 13.49
N GLY A 29 6.26 2.85 13.27
CA GLY A 29 5.11 2.75 14.16
C GLY A 29 4.04 3.84 13.97
N GLU A 30 4.28 4.84 13.13
CA GLU A 30 3.38 5.98 12.99
C GLU A 30 2.80 6.15 11.60
N SER A 31 3.64 6.24 10.57
CA SER A 31 3.16 6.58 9.24
C SER A 31 4.15 6.23 8.13
N ALA A 32 3.65 6.19 6.91
CA ALA A 32 4.49 6.10 5.72
C ALA A 32 3.80 6.76 4.53
N ILE A 33 4.60 7.31 3.63
CA ILE A 33 4.16 7.86 2.35
C ILE A 33 4.96 7.16 1.26
N ALA A 34 4.25 6.50 0.35
CA ALA A 34 4.85 5.74 -0.74
C ALA A 34 4.23 6.12 -2.07
N TYR A 35 4.85 5.67 -3.14
CA TYR A 35 4.35 5.88 -4.50
C TYR A 35 4.31 4.58 -5.28
N LYS A 36 3.29 4.44 -6.11
CA LYS A 36 3.17 3.39 -7.10
C LYS A 36 3.04 4.03 -8.48
N ASN A 37 3.99 3.71 -9.36
CA ASN A 37 3.89 4.09 -10.76
C ASN A 37 3.13 2.99 -11.49
N VAL A 38 1.95 3.31 -12.01
CA VAL A 38 1.10 2.32 -12.67
C VAL A 38 1.59 2.10 -14.10
N ASN A 39 2.10 0.89 -14.38
CA ASN A 39 2.69 0.54 -15.66
C ASN A 39 1.77 -0.38 -16.44
N VAL A 40 1.59 -0.09 -17.73
CA VAL A 40 0.70 -0.86 -18.61
C VAL A 40 1.10 -2.35 -18.72
N GLU A 41 2.36 -2.68 -18.47
CA GLU A 41 2.86 -4.05 -18.56
C GLU A 41 2.61 -4.89 -17.30
N GLU A 42 1.98 -4.33 -16.28
CA GLU A 42 1.70 -5.09 -15.06
C GLU A 42 0.72 -6.23 -15.35
N TRP A 43 0.95 -7.36 -14.65
CA TRP A 43 0.31 -8.65 -14.93
C TRP A 43 -1.22 -8.62 -14.91
N TYR A 44 -1.84 -7.76 -14.09
CA TYR A 44 -3.30 -7.76 -13.90
C TYR A 44 -4.06 -7.05 -15.04
N PHE A 45 -3.41 -6.25 -15.86
CA PHE A 45 -4.09 -5.49 -16.90
C PHE A 45 -4.61 -6.35 -18.06
N LYS A 46 -4.03 -7.51 -18.30
CA LYS A 46 -4.49 -8.41 -19.35
C LYS A 46 -5.92 -8.86 -19.15
N GLY A 47 -6.31 -9.06 -17.90
CA GLY A 47 -7.64 -9.53 -17.55
C GLY A 47 -8.56 -8.46 -17.00
N HIS A 48 -8.03 -7.29 -16.68
CA HIS A 48 -8.81 -6.25 -15.99
C HIS A 48 -8.61 -4.86 -16.63
N PHE A 49 -9.11 -4.59 -17.79
CA PHE A 49 -9.91 -5.45 -18.68
C PHE A 49 -9.28 -5.50 -20.07
N PRO A 50 -9.55 -6.53 -20.89
CA PRO A 50 -9.01 -6.59 -22.25
C PRO A 50 -9.31 -5.32 -23.05
N GLY A 51 -8.25 -4.64 -23.52
CA GLY A 51 -8.39 -3.39 -24.27
C GLY A 51 -8.78 -2.17 -23.45
N ASN A 52 -8.99 -2.33 -22.13
CA ASN A 52 -9.39 -1.23 -21.26
C ASN A 52 -8.73 -1.43 -19.87
N PRO A 53 -7.44 -1.14 -19.75
CA PRO A 53 -6.70 -1.43 -18.52
C PRO A 53 -7.10 -0.50 -17.37
N ILE A 54 -7.59 -1.10 -16.31
CA ILE A 54 -7.98 -0.40 -15.07
C ILE A 54 -7.36 -1.17 -13.90
N MET A 55 -6.68 -0.47 -13.00
CA MET A 55 -6.11 -1.11 -11.84
C MET A 55 -7.21 -1.59 -10.89
N PRO A 56 -7.22 -2.89 -10.54
CA PRO A 56 -8.23 -3.40 -9.61
C PRO A 56 -8.20 -2.66 -8.27
N GLY A 57 -9.39 -2.30 -7.76
CA GLY A 57 -9.48 -1.59 -6.48
C GLY A 57 -8.83 -2.37 -5.34
N VAL A 58 -8.96 -3.70 -5.35
CA VAL A 58 -8.33 -4.54 -4.31
C VAL A 58 -6.80 -4.43 -4.32
N LEU A 59 -6.18 -4.13 -5.47
CA LEU A 59 -4.74 -3.93 -5.56
C LEU A 59 -4.33 -2.51 -5.15
N ILE A 60 -5.22 -1.54 -5.24
CA ILE A 60 -5.01 -0.23 -4.63
C ILE A 60 -4.98 -0.39 -3.11
N ALA A 61 -5.94 -1.16 -2.56
CA ALA A 61 -5.97 -1.48 -1.14
C ALA A 61 -4.70 -2.23 -0.71
N GLU A 62 -4.23 -3.17 -1.52
CA GLU A 62 -2.98 -3.88 -1.25
C GLU A 62 -1.78 -2.94 -1.26
N SER A 63 -1.72 -1.99 -2.19
CA SER A 63 -0.66 -0.99 -2.25
C SER A 63 -0.63 -0.14 -0.98
N LEU A 64 -1.82 0.24 -0.48
CA LEU A 64 -1.95 0.97 0.78
C LEU A 64 -1.53 0.09 1.97
N ALA A 65 -1.87 -1.20 1.95
CA ALA A 65 -1.47 -2.13 3.00
C ALA A 65 0.06 -2.28 3.06
N GLN A 66 0.71 -2.37 1.91
CA GLN A 66 2.17 -2.45 1.85
C GLN A 66 2.82 -1.16 2.36
N THR A 67 2.21 -0.02 2.08
CA THR A 67 2.68 1.26 2.62
C THR A 67 2.60 1.26 4.15
N GLY A 68 1.47 0.81 4.70
CA GLY A 68 1.32 0.66 6.15
C GLY A 68 2.29 -0.35 6.75
N ALA A 69 2.57 -1.42 6.01
CA ALA A 69 3.55 -2.43 6.43
C ALA A 69 4.95 -1.82 6.57
N VAL A 70 5.33 -0.87 5.72
CA VAL A 70 6.61 -0.16 5.87
C VAL A 70 6.68 0.52 7.24
N ALA A 71 5.62 1.21 7.64
CA ALA A 71 5.58 1.90 8.93
C ALA A 71 5.71 0.91 10.11
N ILE A 72 5.01 -0.21 10.04
CA ILE A 72 4.95 -1.16 11.15
C ILE A 72 6.19 -2.08 11.21
N LEU A 73 6.63 -2.59 10.06
CA LEU A 73 7.74 -3.53 10.01
C LEU A 73 9.11 -2.87 10.09
N SER A 74 9.16 -1.55 9.97
CA SER A 74 10.39 -0.80 10.19
C SER A 74 10.73 -0.63 11.67
N MET A 75 9.79 -0.96 12.57
CA MET A 75 10.08 -0.97 13.99
C MET A 75 10.98 -2.17 14.32
N ASP A 76 12.00 -1.97 15.16
CA ASP A 76 12.96 -3.04 15.49
C ASP A 76 12.29 -4.30 16.03
N GLU A 77 11.29 -4.16 16.89
CA GLU A 77 10.58 -5.29 17.48
C GLU A 77 9.74 -6.09 16.48
N ASN A 78 9.45 -5.53 15.31
CA ASN A 78 8.63 -6.19 14.29
C ASN A 78 9.46 -6.71 13.12
N LYS A 79 10.77 -6.52 13.16
CA LYS A 79 11.63 -6.91 12.06
C LYS A 79 11.53 -8.41 11.75
N GLY A 80 11.34 -8.73 10.48
CA GLY A 80 11.20 -10.12 10.02
C GLY A 80 9.81 -10.71 10.14
N LYS A 81 8.85 -9.96 10.69
CA LYS A 81 7.46 -10.41 10.76
C LYS A 81 6.72 -10.13 9.46
N ASN A 82 5.56 -10.77 9.31
CA ASN A 82 4.63 -10.49 8.22
C ASN A 82 3.44 -9.72 8.76
N ALA A 83 2.93 -8.78 7.96
CA ALA A 83 1.70 -8.06 8.27
C ALA A 83 0.60 -8.61 7.35
N LEU A 84 -0.40 -9.24 7.93
CA LEU A 84 -1.52 -9.81 7.17
C LEU A 84 -2.74 -8.91 7.31
N PHE A 85 -3.60 -8.90 6.28
CA PHE A 85 -4.88 -8.22 6.39
C PHE A 85 -5.73 -8.88 7.48
N GLY A 86 -6.22 -8.07 8.43
CA GLY A 86 -7.22 -8.48 9.40
C GLY A 86 -8.60 -7.95 9.06
N GLY A 87 -8.66 -6.90 8.24
CA GLY A 87 -9.92 -6.31 7.82
C GLY A 87 -9.71 -5.06 6.97
N ILE A 88 -10.75 -4.71 6.23
CA ILE A 88 -10.81 -3.49 5.43
C ILE A 88 -12.14 -2.84 5.74
N ASP A 89 -12.12 -1.63 6.29
CA ASP A 89 -13.32 -0.91 6.69
C ASP A 89 -13.47 0.41 5.94
N LYS A 90 -14.70 0.73 5.57
CA LYS A 90 -15.05 2.03 4.99
C LYS A 90 -14.22 2.39 3.75
N MET A 91 -13.70 1.39 3.06
CA MET A 91 -12.91 1.63 1.86
C MET A 91 -13.81 2.04 0.71
N LYS A 92 -13.52 3.21 0.15
CA LYS A 92 -14.25 3.75 -0.99
C LYS A 92 -13.27 4.06 -2.11
N PHE A 93 -13.66 3.72 -3.33
CA PHE A 93 -12.88 3.98 -4.53
C PHE A 93 -13.61 5.06 -5.32
N LYS A 94 -13.01 6.23 -5.42
CA LYS A 94 -13.68 7.43 -5.93
C LYS A 94 -13.41 7.70 -7.41
N ARG A 95 -12.41 7.06 -7.98
CA ARG A 95 -12.11 7.15 -9.41
C ARG A 95 -11.24 5.97 -9.84
N LYS A 96 -11.28 5.67 -11.14
CA LYS A 96 -10.44 4.62 -11.69
C LYS A 96 -8.99 5.05 -11.80
N VAL A 97 -8.09 4.07 -11.73
CA VAL A 97 -6.65 4.23 -11.90
C VAL A 97 -6.25 3.49 -13.16
N VAL A 98 -5.49 4.15 -14.03
CA VAL A 98 -5.11 3.62 -15.33
C VAL A 98 -3.59 3.70 -15.51
N PRO A 99 -3.01 2.95 -16.49
CA PRO A 99 -1.58 3.05 -16.78
C PRO A 99 -1.16 4.50 -17.03
N GLY A 100 -0.01 4.87 -16.49
CA GLY A 100 0.51 6.23 -16.54
C GLY A 100 0.22 7.04 -15.29
N ASP A 101 -0.71 6.61 -14.46
CA ASP A 101 -1.01 7.28 -13.21
C ASP A 101 0.10 7.01 -12.19
N ARG A 102 0.35 8.00 -11.33
CA ARG A 102 1.24 7.84 -10.18
C ARG A 102 0.43 8.00 -8.90
N LEU A 103 0.26 6.89 -8.21
CA LEU A 103 -0.46 6.87 -6.93
C LEU A 103 0.43 7.34 -5.80
N LYS A 104 -0.03 8.32 -5.04
CA LYS A 104 0.55 8.66 -3.76
C LYS A 104 -0.24 7.90 -2.69
N LEU A 105 0.46 7.14 -1.87
CA LEU A 105 -0.11 6.23 -0.89
C LEU A 105 0.30 6.68 0.50
N GLU A 106 -0.67 7.06 1.33
CA GLU A 106 -0.41 7.56 2.67
C GLU A 106 -1.15 6.72 3.69
N VAL A 107 -0.44 6.22 4.68
CA VAL A 107 -1.03 5.45 5.77
C VAL A 107 -0.54 6.00 7.10
N LYS A 108 -1.47 6.21 8.02
CA LYS A 108 -1.21 6.65 9.37
C LYS A 108 -1.76 5.61 10.33
N ILE A 109 -0.91 5.10 11.20
CA ILE A 109 -1.33 4.12 12.21
C ILE A 109 -2.11 4.87 13.29
N ILE A 110 -3.38 4.55 13.46
CA ILE A 110 -4.28 5.26 14.38
C ILE A 110 -4.60 4.46 15.64
N LYS A 111 -4.37 3.15 15.61
CA LYS A 111 -4.65 2.29 16.75
C LYS A 111 -3.74 1.08 16.70
N ARG A 112 -3.27 0.63 17.88
CA ARG A 112 -2.49 -0.59 17.97
C ARG A 112 -2.72 -1.27 19.31
N LYS A 113 -2.97 -2.59 19.29
CA LYS A 113 -3.15 -3.40 20.48
C LYS A 113 -2.52 -4.77 20.23
N GLY A 114 -1.35 -5.02 20.86
CA GLY A 114 -0.61 -6.25 20.64
C GLY A 114 -0.21 -6.40 19.17
N PRO A 115 -0.47 -7.56 18.56
CA PRO A 115 -0.13 -7.78 17.15
C PRO A 115 -1.13 -7.17 16.15
N ILE A 116 -2.23 -6.59 16.65
CA ILE A 116 -3.27 -6.01 15.81
C ILE A 116 -3.12 -4.50 15.74
N GLY A 117 -3.26 -3.93 14.54
CA GLY A 117 -3.25 -2.49 14.37
C GLY A 117 -4.19 -2.04 13.26
N VAL A 118 -4.52 -0.75 13.29
CA VAL A 118 -5.39 -0.12 12.30
C VAL A 118 -4.68 1.08 11.70
N GLY A 119 -4.70 1.16 10.37
CA GLY A 119 -4.15 2.29 9.64
C GLY A 119 -5.25 3.02 8.88
N GLU A 120 -5.19 4.34 8.92
CA GLU A 120 -6.01 5.20 8.07
C GLU A 120 -5.25 5.36 6.76
N ALA A 121 -5.90 5.03 5.63
CA ALA A 121 -5.24 4.90 4.35
C ALA A 121 -5.88 5.80 3.30
N ILE A 122 -5.07 6.54 2.56
CA ILE A 122 -5.52 7.44 1.49
C ILE A 122 -4.60 7.28 0.28
N ALA A 123 -5.21 7.05 -0.89
CA ALA A 123 -4.49 7.08 -2.16
C ALA A 123 -4.94 8.29 -2.95
N THR A 124 -4.00 9.05 -3.51
CA THR A 124 -4.28 10.23 -4.31
C THR A 124 -3.53 10.19 -5.64
N ILE A 125 -4.07 10.89 -6.63
CA ILE A 125 -3.39 11.20 -7.89
C ILE A 125 -3.57 12.69 -8.11
N ASP A 126 -2.46 13.42 -8.29
CA ASP A 126 -2.48 14.87 -8.46
C ASP A 126 -3.32 15.55 -7.36
N GLU A 127 -3.12 15.10 -6.11
CA GLU A 127 -3.78 15.62 -4.91
C GLU A 127 -5.27 15.34 -4.80
N LYS A 128 -5.85 14.57 -5.74
CA LYS A 128 -7.27 14.19 -5.70
C LYS A 128 -7.41 12.77 -5.15
N ILE A 129 -8.34 12.58 -4.22
CA ILE A 129 -8.56 11.28 -3.59
C ILE A 129 -9.08 10.27 -4.60
N VAL A 130 -8.39 9.13 -4.67
CA VAL A 130 -8.73 7.98 -5.52
C VAL A 130 -9.39 6.90 -4.67
N ALA A 131 -8.83 6.66 -3.49
CA ALA A 131 -9.35 5.67 -2.54
C ALA A 131 -9.05 6.12 -1.12
N LYS A 132 -9.94 5.75 -0.20
CA LYS A 132 -9.81 6.10 1.22
C LYS A 132 -10.51 5.07 2.08
N GLY A 133 -9.90 4.69 3.18
CA GLY A 133 -10.51 3.73 4.12
C GLY A 133 -9.59 3.43 5.28
N GLU A 134 -9.97 2.39 6.04
CA GLU A 134 -9.19 1.90 7.17
C GLU A 134 -8.77 0.46 6.92
N LEU A 135 -7.53 0.15 7.25
CA LEU A 135 -6.96 -1.17 7.09
C LEU A 135 -6.57 -1.71 8.46
N THR A 136 -7.05 -2.92 8.77
CA THR A 136 -6.63 -3.64 9.97
C THR A 136 -5.58 -4.66 9.57
N PHE A 137 -4.49 -4.74 10.32
CA PHE A 137 -3.43 -5.71 10.08
C PHE A 137 -3.18 -6.55 11.34
N ALA A 138 -2.66 -7.75 11.11
CA ALA A 138 -2.21 -8.65 12.17
C ALA A 138 -0.77 -9.04 11.88
N LEU A 139 0.10 -8.92 12.88
CA LEU A 139 1.51 -9.31 12.77
C LEU A 139 1.70 -10.77 13.14
N VAL A 140 2.40 -11.51 12.29
CA VAL A 140 2.71 -12.92 12.53
C VAL A 140 4.17 -13.22 12.28
#